data_842c60337156e52c4846b92b03eaf4fd
#
_entry.id   842c60337156e52c4846b92b03eaf4fd
#
_cell.length_a   1.000
_cell.length_b   1.000
_cell.length_c   1.000
_cell.angle_alpha   90.00
_cell.angle_beta   90.00
_cell.angle_gamma   90.00
#
_symmetry.space_group_name_H-M   'P 1'
#
loop_
_entity.id
_entity.type
_entity.pdbx_description
1 polymer ?
#
loop_
_entity_poly.entity_id
_entity_poly.type
_entity_poly.pdbx_seq_one_letter_code
_entity_poly.pdbx_strand_id
1 'polypeptide(L)'
;RRQRQMCIRDRYYKDLLSGKPEADYEMYVDSPFPTENRLIFTVDDVSSRYTARNQGQYERIAEYIRKIIRGKNGNYLVFCPSYAFMDKVFDVFAERELSKAGHGLQVFRQESGMDEDERRAFLENFREKPHETILGFCVLGGIFSEGIDLKADRLIGAIIVGTGLPGIGSERELLKSYFEEKKGRGFDYAYLFPGMNKVLQAGGRVIRSEADKGVIALMDERFNYSSYQRLFPREWIPFQKLSRDSVEKNIEKFWTEQIN
;
A
#
# COMPACT_ATOMS: atom_id res chain seq x y z
N ARG A 1 32.89 -6.59 11.75
CA ARG A 1 31.98 -5.49 11.38
C ARG A 1 31.12 -5.96 10.19
N ARG A 2 29.87 -6.35 10.42
CA ARG A 2 28.93 -6.47 9.31
C ARG A 2 28.73 -5.05 8.78
N GLN A 3 29.17 -4.76 7.56
CA GLN A 3 28.76 -3.57 6.84
C GLN A 3 27.23 -3.63 6.73
N ARG A 4 26.55 -2.76 7.49
CA ARG A 4 25.09 -2.62 7.40
C ARG A 4 24.80 -2.00 6.04
N GLN A 5 24.25 -2.78 5.13
CA GLN A 5 23.83 -2.29 3.84
C GLN A 5 22.75 -1.22 4.05
N MET A 6 23.07 -0.01 3.65
CA MET A 6 22.17 1.14 3.62
C MET A 6 20.93 0.78 2.83
N CYS A 7 19.74 1.11 3.34
CA CYS A 7 18.53 0.99 2.56
C CYS A 7 18.65 1.80 1.26
N ILE A 8 18.32 1.20 0.12
CA ILE A 8 18.45 1.85 -1.19
C ILE A 8 17.63 3.15 -1.24
N ARG A 9 16.51 3.19 -0.51
CA ARG A 9 15.67 4.38 -0.35
C ARG A 9 16.40 5.52 0.36
N ASP A 10 17.14 5.23 1.42
CA ASP A 10 17.86 6.25 2.19
C ASP A 10 18.98 6.86 1.35
N ARG A 11 19.64 6.04 0.53
CA ARG A 11 20.60 6.51 -0.46
C ARG A 11 19.96 7.40 -1.52
N TYR A 12 18.74 7.09 -1.98
CA TYR A 12 18.00 7.93 -2.91
C TYR A 12 17.76 9.33 -2.36
N TYR A 13 17.27 9.46 -1.14
CA TYR A 13 17.06 10.78 -0.52
C TYR A 13 18.38 11.52 -0.27
N LYS A 14 19.40 10.82 0.19
CA LYS A 14 20.73 11.39 0.38
C LYS A 14 21.30 11.98 -0.93
N ASP A 15 21.15 11.26 -2.01
CA ASP A 15 21.57 11.71 -3.34
C ASP A 15 20.76 12.92 -3.83
N LEU A 16 19.45 12.96 -3.60
CA LEU A 16 18.59 14.09 -3.98
C LEU A 16 18.87 15.34 -3.16
N LEU A 17 19.17 15.18 -1.88
CA LEU A 17 19.42 16.30 -0.95
C LEU A 17 20.89 16.73 -0.92
N SER A 18 21.68 16.30 -1.91
CA SER A 18 23.11 16.60 -2.00
C SER A 18 23.92 16.15 -0.79
N GLY A 19 23.49 15.09 -0.10
CA GLY A 19 24.21 14.50 1.01
C GLY A 19 25.61 14.02 0.59
N LYS A 20 26.58 14.22 1.45
CA LYS A 20 27.95 13.72 1.24
C LYS A 20 28.09 12.35 1.91
N PRO A 21 28.23 11.26 1.14
CA PRO A 21 28.27 9.89 1.69
C PRO A 21 29.34 9.69 2.77
N GLU A 22 30.42 10.46 2.69
CA GLU A 22 31.59 10.35 3.57
C GLU A 22 31.50 11.22 4.84
N ALA A 23 30.63 12.25 4.83
CA ALA A 23 30.51 13.22 5.91
C ALA A 23 29.21 13.09 6.73
N ASP A 24 28.17 12.49 6.16
CA ASP A 24 26.86 12.39 6.81
C ASP A 24 26.74 11.08 7.58
N TYR A 25 26.41 11.18 8.86
CA TYR A 25 26.12 10.02 9.69
C TYR A 25 24.74 9.45 9.36
N GLU A 26 24.65 8.13 9.36
CA GLU A 26 23.40 7.39 9.23
C GLU A 26 23.14 6.63 10.52
N MET A 27 21.96 6.85 11.08
CA MET A 27 21.50 6.10 12.24
C MET A 27 20.25 5.30 11.83
N TYR A 28 20.30 4.01 12.02
CA TYR A 28 19.16 3.13 11.84
C TYR A 28 18.65 2.71 13.22
N VAL A 29 17.36 2.95 13.46
CA VAL A 29 16.65 2.48 14.63
C VAL A 29 15.67 1.40 14.19
N ASP A 30 15.68 0.26 14.86
CA ASP A 30 14.71 -0.81 14.58
C ASP A 30 13.30 -0.32 14.95
N SER A 31 12.30 -0.79 14.20
CA SER A 31 10.90 -0.46 14.50
C SER A 31 10.54 -1.01 15.89
N PRO A 32 9.95 -0.19 16.77
CA PRO A 32 9.49 -0.65 18.08
C PRO A 32 8.25 -1.56 17.99
N PHE A 33 7.60 -1.62 16.83
CA PHE A 33 6.33 -2.31 16.67
C PHE A 33 6.52 -3.82 16.49
N PRO A 34 5.78 -4.67 17.25
CA PRO A 34 5.86 -6.11 17.15
C PRO A 34 5.59 -6.63 15.74
N THR A 35 6.41 -7.55 15.25
CA THR A 35 6.27 -8.11 13.90
C THR A 35 5.03 -8.99 13.74
N GLU A 36 4.61 -9.65 14.81
CA GLU A 36 3.41 -10.47 14.92
C GLU A 36 2.11 -9.68 14.80
N ASN A 37 2.16 -8.37 15.04
CA ASN A 37 1.02 -7.48 14.90
C ASN A 37 0.71 -7.07 13.46
N ARG A 38 1.50 -7.54 12.50
CA ARG A 38 1.28 -7.21 11.08
C ARG A 38 1.36 -8.44 10.21
N LEU A 39 0.36 -8.59 9.34
CA LEU A 39 0.41 -9.52 8.23
C LEU A 39 0.70 -8.73 6.96
N ILE A 40 1.88 -8.94 6.39
CA ILE A 40 2.28 -8.34 5.12
C ILE A 40 2.39 -9.43 4.08
N PHE A 41 1.73 -9.26 2.94
CA PHE A 41 1.83 -10.23 1.87
C PHE A 41 1.79 -9.61 0.48
N THR A 42 2.37 -10.34 -0.46
CA THR A 42 2.35 -10.06 -1.90
C THR A 42 1.50 -11.10 -2.62
N VAL A 43 0.99 -10.74 -3.80
CA VAL A 43 0.34 -11.67 -4.74
C VAL A 43 1.06 -11.61 -6.08
N ASP A 44 0.97 -12.67 -6.90
CA ASP A 44 1.67 -12.75 -8.18
C ASP A 44 0.74 -12.85 -9.40
N ASP A 45 -0.55 -12.95 -9.16
CA ASP A 45 -1.56 -13.11 -10.21
C ASP A 45 -2.35 -11.81 -10.48
N VAL A 46 -1.93 -10.70 -9.89
CA VAL A 46 -2.47 -9.35 -10.13
C VAL A 46 -1.42 -8.48 -10.80
N SER A 47 -1.82 -7.75 -11.83
CA SER A 47 -0.98 -6.76 -12.52
C SER A 47 -1.75 -5.46 -12.76
N SER A 48 -1.19 -4.33 -12.33
CA SER A 48 -1.74 -3.01 -12.60
C SER A 48 -1.15 -2.34 -13.84
N ARG A 49 -0.27 -3.03 -14.57
CA ARG A 49 0.34 -2.54 -15.81
C ARG A 49 -0.74 -2.16 -16.82
N TYR A 50 -0.52 -1.09 -17.56
CA TYR A 50 -1.49 -0.62 -18.55
C TYR A 50 -1.89 -1.72 -19.55
N THR A 51 -0.92 -2.51 -20.03
CA THR A 51 -1.13 -3.61 -20.98
C THR A 51 -1.86 -4.82 -20.39
N ALA A 52 -1.91 -4.95 -19.06
CA ALA A 52 -2.59 -6.05 -18.38
C ALA A 52 -4.01 -5.69 -17.93
N ARG A 53 -4.43 -4.42 -18.07
CA ARG A 53 -5.73 -3.94 -17.61
C ARG A 53 -6.86 -4.54 -18.44
N ASN A 54 -7.67 -5.36 -17.83
CA ASN A 54 -8.85 -5.96 -18.41
C ASN A 54 -9.84 -6.35 -17.31
N GLN A 55 -11.05 -6.71 -17.70
CA GLN A 55 -12.13 -7.09 -16.78
C GLN A 55 -11.70 -8.18 -15.79
N GLY A 56 -11.00 -9.23 -16.26
CA GLY A 56 -10.55 -10.32 -15.42
C GLY A 56 -9.56 -9.89 -14.33
N GLN A 57 -8.73 -8.86 -14.58
CA GLN A 57 -7.85 -8.29 -13.55
C GLN A 57 -8.64 -7.53 -12.50
N TYR A 58 -9.62 -6.71 -12.88
CA TYR A 58 -10.46 -5.98 -11.92
C TYR A 58 -11.27 -6.94 -11.05
N GLU A 59 -11.82 -7.99 -11.63
CA GLU A 59 -12.53 -9.05 -10.91
C GLU A 59 -11.65 -9.78 -9.90
N ARG A 60 -10.42 -10.08 -10.29
CA ARG A 60 -9.45 -10.73 -9.41
C ARG A 60 -9.07 -9.83 -8.23
N ILE A 61 -8.84 -8.56 -8.48
CA ILE A 61 -8.57 -7.57 -7.43
C ILE A 61 -9.77 -7.48 -6.47
N ALA A 62 -10.99 -7.36 -7.00
CA ALA A 62 -12.21 -7.32 -6.20
C ALA A 62 -12.37 -8.59 -5.34
N GLU A 63 -12.04 -9.77 -5.87
CA GLU A 63 -12.06 -11.02 -5.12
C GLU A 63 -11.06 -11.03 -3.95
N TYR A 64 -9.83 -10.56 -4.16
CA TYR A 64 -8.85 -10.41 -3.07
C TYR A 64 -9.35 -9.43 -2.00
N ILE A 65 -9.85 -8.25 -2.40
CA ILE A 65 -10.40 -7.28 -1.46
C ILE A 65 -11.47 -7.94 -0.59
N ARG A 66 -12.43 -8.63 -1.19
CA ARG A 66 -13.49 -9.35 -0.49
C ARG A 66 -12.94 -10.35 0.52
N LYS A 67 -11.98 -11.20 0.12
CA LYS A 67 -11.38 -12.21 1.01
C LYS A 67 -10.64 -11.56 2.18
N ILE A 68 -9.96 -10.44 1.96
CA ILE A 68 -9.24 -9.73 3.00
C ILE A 68 -10.20 -9.14 4.03
N ILE A 69 -11.25 -8.44 3.61
CA ILE A 69 -12.16 -7.75 4.52
C ILE A 69 -13.10 -8.70 5.27
N ARG A 70 -13.30 -9.93 4.79
CA ARG A 70 -14.10 -10.94 5.48
C ARG A 70 -13.45 -11.50 6.74
N GLY A 71 -12.14 -11.42 6.85
CA GLY A 71 -11.42 -11.98 7.98
C GLY A 71 -11.65 -11.26 9.31
N LYS A 72 -12.00 -9.97 9.27
CA LYS A 72 -12.37 -9.20 10.47
C LYS A 72 -13.16 -7.94 10.07
N ASN A 73 -14.25 -7.67 10.79
CA ASN A 73 -14.92 -6.38 10.68
C ASN A 73 -13.97 -5.26 11.13
N GLY A 74 -13.95 -4.16 10.39
CA GLY A 74 -13.06 -3.05 10.65
C GLY A 74 -12.89 -2.12 9.47
N ASN A 75 -11.95 -1.22 9.57
CA ASN A 75 -11.70 -0.19 8.58
C ASN A 75 -10.56 -0.58 7.63
N TYR A 76 -10.83 -0.52 6.34
CA TYR A 76 -9.88 -0.86 5.29
C TYR A 76 -9.79 0.25 4.24
N LEU A 77 -8.59 0.49 3.72
CA LEU A 77 -8.35 1.37 2.57
C LEU A 77 -7.76 0.58 1.41
N VAL A 78 -8.34 0.77 0.23
CA VAL A 78 -7.82 0.27 -1.05
C VAL A 78 -7.18 1.41 -1.80
N PHE A 79 -5.89 1.33 -2.03
CA PHE A 79 -5.14 2.34 -2.78
C PHE A 79 -4.91 1.88 -4.21
N CYS A 80 -5.44 2.61 -5.17
CA CYS A 80 -5.35 2.33 -6.59
C CYS A 80 -4.39 3.29 -7.31
N PRO A 81 -3.80 2.90 -8.47
CA PRO A 81 -2.80 3.72 -9.16
C PRO A 81 -3.36 5.00 -9.80
N SER A 82 -4.65 5.09 -10.04
CA SER A 82 -5.34 6.26 -10.61
C SER A 82 -6.84 6.19 -10.37
N TYR A 83 -7.53 7.32 -10.51
CA TYR A 83 -9.00 7.38 -10.43
C TYR A 83 -9.67 6.43 -11.43
N ALA A 84 -9.30 6.48 -12.70
CA ALA A 84 -9.89 5.62 -13.72
C ALA A 84 -9.69 4.11 -13.45
N PHE A 85 -8.58 3.72 -12.82
CA PHE A 85 -8.36 2.34 -12.39
C PHE A 85 -9.20 2.01 -11.16
N MET A 86 -9.26 2.92 -10.22
CA MET A 86 -10.05 2.81 -9.00
C MET A 86 -11.53 2.62 -9.32
N ASP A 87 -12.08 3.44 -10.21
CA ASP A 87 -13.48 3.36 -10.63
C ASP A 87 -13.82 1.98 -11.22
N LYS A 88 -12.94 1.42 -12.06
CA LYS A 88 -13.15 0.06 -12.62
C LYS A 88 -13.16 -1.03 -11.55
N VAL A 89 -12.25 -0.96 -10.59
CA VAL A 89 -12.21 -1.93 -9.49
C VAL A 89 -13.42 -1.74 -8.58
N PHE A 90 -13.78 -0.49 -8.28
CA PHE A 90 -14.95 -0.14 -7.47
C PHE A 90 -16.25 -0.66 -8.09
N ASP A 91 -16.47 -0.40 -9.39
CA ASP A 91 -17.68 -0.81 -10.10
C ASP A 91 -17.84 -2.34 -10.03
N VAL A 92 -16.77 -3.08 -10.33
CA VAL A 92 -16.78 -4.56 -10.26
C VAL A 92 -17.01 -5.06 -8.83
N PHE A 93 -16.40 -4.42 -7.83
CA PHE A 93 -16.60 -4.78 -6.43
C PHE A 93 -18.03 -4.49 -5.98
N ALA A 94 -18.55 -3.31 -6.30
CA ALA A 94 -19.89 -2.88 -5.93
C ALA A 94 -20.97 -3.77 -6.54
N GLU A 95 -20.88 -4.08 -7.83
CA GLU A 95 -21.81 -4.96 -8.52
C GLU A 95 -21.91 -6.36 -7.86
N ARG A 96 -20.76 -6.90 -7.43
CA ARG A 96 -20.68 -8.26 -6.91
C ARG A 96 -20.99 -8.38 -5.42
N GLU A 97 -20.63 -7.38 -4.64
CA GLU A 97 -20.65 -7.47 -3.17
C GLU A 97 -21.76 -6.64 -2.53
N LEU A 98 -22.08 -5.45 -3.03
CA LEU A 98 -23.13 -4.63 -2.41
C LEU A 98 -24.53 -5.25 -2.57
N SER A 99 -24.77 -5.97 -3.65
CA SER A 99 -26.03 -6.71 -3.85
C SER A 99 -26.18 -7.93 -2.93
N LYS A 100 -25.07 -8.44 -2.38
CA LYS A 100 -25.02 -9.64 -1.52
C LYS A 100 -24.76 -9.32 -0.05
N ALA A 101 -24.15 -8.18 0.22
CA ALA A 101 -23.88 -7.73 1.57
C ALA A 101 -25.20 -7.33 2.22
N GLY A 102 -25.71 -8.16 3.14
CA GLY A 102 -26.61 -7.69 4.16
C GLY A 102 -25.96 -6.50 4.90
N HIS A 103 -26.59 -5.97 5.92
CA HIS A 103 -26.23 -4.72 6.64
C HIS A 103 -24.82 -4.65 7.29
N GLY A 104 -23.78 -5.25 6.73
CA GLY A 104 -22.46 -5.38 7.36
C GLY A 104 -21.27 -4.77 6.61
N LEU A 105 -21.49 -4.07 5.47
CA LEU A 105 -20.43 -3.47 4.66
C LEU A 105 -20.83 -2.08 4.16
N GLN A 106 -20.02 -1.07 4.50
CA GLN A 106 -20.14 0.28 3.96
C GLN A 106 -18.95 0.54 3.04
N VAL A 107 -19.20 1.08 1.85
CA VAL A 107 -18.16 1.30 0.84
C VAL A 107 -18.18 2.77 0.41
N PHE A 108 -17.02 3.39 0.46
CA PHE A 108 -16.81 4.78 0.09
C PHE A 108 -15.74 4.88 -1.00
N ARG A 109 -15.81 5.91 -1.82
CA ARG A 109 -14.86 6.17 -2.89
C ARG A 109 -14.38 7.61 -2.83
N GLN A 110 -13.08 7.81 -2.98
CA GLN A 110 -12.51 9.14 -3.15
C GLN A 110 -12.96 9.73 -4.49
N GLU A 111 -13.42 10.95 -4.48
CA GLU A 111 -13.73 11.69 -5.69
C GLU A 111 -12.58 12.63 -6.08
N SER A 112 -12.51 12.95 -7.38
CA SER A 112 -11.51 13.89 -7.87
C SER A 112 -11.92 15.31 -7.51
N GLY A 113 -10.97 16.09 -6.97
CA GLY A 113 -11.23 17.48 -6.65
C GLY A 113 -11.92 17.73 -5.30
N MET A 114 -12.01 16.71 -4.43
CA MET A 114 -12.55 16.87 -3.07
C MET A 114 -11.91 18.06 -2.36
N ASP A 115 -12.74 18.93 -1.81
CA ASP A 115 -12.30 20.01 -0.93
C ASP A 115 -11.95 19.49 0.48
N GLU A 116 -11.61 20.38 1.40
CA GLU A 116 -11.17 19.99 2.74
C GLU A 116 -12.33 19.44 3.58
N ASP A 117 -13.54 19.96 3.42
CA ASP A 117 -14.71 19.50 4.17
C ASP A 117 -15.17 18.12 3.66
N GLU A 118 -15.17 17.90 2.37
CA GLU A 118 -15.45 16.59 1.75
C GLU A 118 -14.43 15.53 2.19
N ARG A 119 -13.14 15.90 2.27
CA ARG A 119 -12.09 15.03 2.78
C ARG A 119 -12.33 14.67 4.25
N ARG A 120 -12.70 15.64 5.06
CA ARG A 120 -13.03 15.43 6.47
C ARG A 120 -14.22 14.49 6.61
N ALA A 121 -15.29 14.73 5.87
CA ALA A 121 -16.48 13.88 5.87
C ALA A 121 -16.16 12.45 5.44
N PHE A 122 -15.29 12.25 4.42
CA PHE A 122 -14.84 10.93 4.02
C PHE A 122 -14.12 10.21 5.19
N LEU A 123 -13.22 10.90 5.91
CA LEU A 123 -12.46 10.32 7.03
C LEU A 123 -13.30 10.07 8.28
N GLU A 124 -14.37 10.82 8.51
CA GLU A 124 -15.29 10.62 9.63
C GLU A 124 -16.07 9.31 9.55
N ASN A 125 -16.16 8.69 8.36
CA ASN A 125 -16.73 7.35 8.22
C ASN A 125 -15.86 6.28 8.90
N PHE A 126 -14.55 6.49 9.01
CA PHE A 126 -13.59 5.55 9.60
C PHE A 126 -13.57 5.71 11.13
N ARG A 127 -14.50 5.04 11.81
CA ARG A 127 -14.68 5.14 13.27
C ARG A 127 -13.81 4.11 13.99
N GLU A 128 -13.53 4.36 15.26
CA GLU A 128 -12.91 3.36 16.11
C GLU A 128 -13.91 2.21 16.39
N LYS A 129 -13.41 0.97 16.37
CA LYS A 129 -14.20 -0.25 16.66
C LYS A 129 -15.55 -0.31 15.92
N PRO A 130 -15.55 -0.20 14.60
CA PRO A 130 -16.80 -0.25 13.86
C PRO A 130 -17.44 -1.62 14.01
N HIS A 131 -18.77 -1.66 14.15
CA HIS A 131 -19.54 -2.91 14.18
C HIS A 131 -19.63 -3.57 12.81
N GLU A 132 -19.38 -2.82 11.75
CA GLU A 132 -19.43 -3.20 10.35
C GLU A 132 -18.05 -3.03 9.71
N THR A 133 -17.89 -3.60 8.52
CA THR A 133 -16.70 -3.32 7.69
C THR A 133 -16.88 -2.02 6.95
N ILE A 134 -15.90 -1.12 7.06
CA ILE A 134 -15.83 0.14 6.33
C ILE A 134 -14.67 0.04 5.32
N LEU A 135 -15.00 0.20 4.06
CA LEU A 135 -14.05 0.07 2.95
C LEU A 135 -13.98 1.37 2.16
N GLY A 136 -12.83 2.03 2.17
CA GLY A 136 -12.57 3.22 1.37
C GLY A 136 -11.68 2.93 0.17
N PHE A 137 -12.08 3.38 -1.02
CA PHE A 137 -11.25 3.35 -2.21
C PHE A 137 -10.59 4.70 -2.42
N CYS A 138 -9.26 4.73 -2.55
CA CYS A 138 -8.45 5.94 -2.66
C CYS A 138 -7.40 5.80 -3.76
N VAL A 139 -6.85 6.95 -4.19
CA VAL A 139 -5.73 6.97 -5.14
C VAL A 139 -4.40 6.98 -4.37
N LEU A 140 -3.48 6.13 -4.79
CA LEU A 140 -2.15 6.02 -4.19
C LEU A 140 -1.30 7.26 -4.48
N GLY A 141 -0.73 7.86 -3.43
CA GLY A 141 -0.02 9.14 -3.52
C GLY A 141 -0.97 10.34 -3.63
N GLY A 142 -2.26 10.14 -3.39
CA GLY A 142 -3.24 11.21 -3.20
C GLY A 142 -3.34 11.64 -1.74
N ILE A 143 -4.30 12.53 -1.50
CA ILE A 143 -4.53 13.18 -0.19
C ILE A 143 -4.73 12.20 0.97
N PHE A 144 -5.27 11.00 0.71
CA PHE A 144 -5.48 9.96 1.72
C PHE A 144 -4.28 9.02 1.90
N SER A 145 -3.25 9.11 1.06
CA SER A 145 -1.96 8.45 1.28
C SER A 145 -1.02 9.28 2.15
N GLU A 146 -1.23 10.60 2.19
CA GLU A 146 -0.41 11.56 2.90
C GLU A 146 -1.30 12.37 3.87
N GLY A 147 -0.82 12.61 5.09
CA GLY A 147 -1.49 13.54 6.02
C GLY A 147 -2.74 13.06 6.74
N ILE A 148 -3.24 11.84 6.53
CA ILE A 148 -4.35 11.31 7.34
C ILE A 148 -3.86 10.72 8.65
N ASP A 149 -4.55 11.02 9.74
CA ASP A 149 -4.26 10.50 11.08
C ASP A 149 -5.38 9.56 11.54
N LEU A 150 -5.44 8.38 10.92
CA LEU A 150 -6.31 7.29 11.36
C LEU A 150 -5.54 6.41 12.35
N LYS A 151 -5.63 6.72 13.65
CA LYS A 151 -4.97 5.99 14.74
C LYS A 151 -5.81 4.81 15.22
N ALA A 152 -5.14 3.86 15.86
CA ALA A 152 -5.74 2.67 16.47
C ALA A 152 -6.63 1.89 15.46
N ASP A 153 -7.76 1.39 15.90
CA ASP A 153 -8.69 0.60 15.08
C ASP A 153 -9.35 1.38 13.91
N ARG A 154 -8.99 2.66 13.71
CA ARG A 154 -9.49 3.47 12.59
C ARG A 154 -8.89 3.07 11.24
N LEU A 155 -7.86 2.21 11.21
CA LEU A 155 -7.38 1.56 10.00
C LEU A 155 -6.68 0.24 10.35
N ILE A 156 -7.31 -0.87 10.06
CA ILE A 156 -6.76 -2.21 10.31
C ILE A 156 -6.27 -2.92 9.04
N GLY A 157 -6.48 -2.33 7.87
CA GLY A 157 -5.96 -2.92 6.63
C GLY A 157 -5.72 -1.90 5.52
N ALA A 158 -4.58 -2.03 4.84
CA ALA A 158 -4.25 -1.32 3.62
C ALA A 158 -4.05 -2.32 2.47
N ILE A 159 -4.83 -2.16 1.41
CA ILE A 159 -4.78 -2.97 0.20
C ILE A 159 -4.21 -2.08 -0.91
N ILE A 160 -2.96 -2.32 -1.28
CA ILE A 160 -2.22 -1.45 -2.20
C ILE A 160 -2.14 -2.11 -3.56
N VAL A 161 -2.90 -1.60 -4.52
CA VAL A 161 -2.95 -2.10 -5.90
C VAL A 161 -1.96 -1.32 -6.76
N GLY A 162 -0.97 -2.04 -7.29
CA GLY A 162 0.06 -1.43 -8.12
C GLY A 162 1.22 -0.82 -7.33
N THR A 163 2.26 -0.48 -8.05
CA THR A 163 3.56 -0.09 -7.51
C THR A 163 3.76 1.42 -7.37
N GLY A 164 2.70 2.21 -7.54
CA GLY A 164 2.72 3.65 -7.33
C GLY A 164 3.57 4.45 -8.32
N LEU A 165 4.04 3.84 -9.42
CA LEU A 165 4.88 4.53 -10.38
C LEU A 165 4.18 5.81 -10.86
N PRO A 166 4.87 6.97 -10.84
CA PRO A 166 4.31 8.19 -11.37
C PRO A 166 4.09 8.09 -12.89
N GLY A 167 3.19 8.90 -13.41
CA GLY A 167 2.95 9.02 -14.85
C GLY A 167 4.18 9.51 -15.60
N ILE A 168 4.24 9.18 -16.89
CA ILE A 168 5.28 9.70 -17.78
C ILE A 168 5.06 11.20 -17.99
N GLY A 169 6.13 11.98 -17.90
CA GLY A 169 6.11 13.41 -18.11
C GLY A 169 7.51 13.95 -18.38
N SER A 170 7.59 15.12 -19.00
CA SER A 170 8.87 15.73 -19.43
C SER A 170 9.87 15.89 -18.28
N GLU A 171 9.43 16.34 -17.10
CA GLU A 171 10.26 16.46 -15.92
C GLU A 171 10.81 15.10 -15.45
N ARG A 172 10.00 14.06 -15.53
CA ARG A 172 10.40 12.68 -15.15
C ARG A 172 11.41 12.11 -16.13
N GLU A 173 11.22 12.33 -17.42
CA GLU A 173 12.17 11.89 -18.43
C GLU A 173 13.51 12.66 -18.34
N LEU A 174 13.47 13.95 -18.01
CA LEU A 174 14.68 14.72 -17.73
C LEU A 174 15.45 14.16 -16.52
N LEU A 175 14.74 13.90 -15.43
CA LEU A 175 15.30 13.30 -14.22
C LEU A 175 15.90 11.91 -14.50
N LYS A 176 15.17 11.10 -15.28
CA LYS A 176 15.62 9.78 -15.72
C LYS A 176 16.92 9.88 -16.53
N SER A 177 16.99 10.77 -17.52
CA SER A 177 18.17 10.97 -18.34
C SER A 177 19.36 11.43 -17.50
N TYR A 178 19.16 12.36 -16.58
CA TYR A 178 20.21 12.84 -15.69
C TYR A 178 20.79 11.71 -14.80
N PHE A 179 19.93 10.92 -14.15
CA PHE A 179 20.42 9.84 -13.29
C PHE A 179 20.89 8.60 -14.07
N GLU A 180 20.46 8.43 -15.31
CA GLU A 180 21.03 7.43 -16.19
C GLU A 180 22.49 7.77 -16.53
N GLU A 181 22.76 9.02 -16.90
CA GLU A 181 24.12 9.49 -17.19
C GLU A 181 25.02 9.44 -15.95
N LYS A 182 24.50 9.89 -14.80
CA LYS A 182 25.32 10.02 -13.57
C LYS A 182 25.55 8.71 -12.84
N LYS A 183 24.59 7.76 -12.89
CA LYS A 183 24.57 6.56 -12.03
C LYS A 183 24.16 5.27 -12.73
N GLY A 184 23.76 5.31 -14.02
CA GLY A 184 23.22 4.17 -14.75
C GLY A 184 21.90 3.62 -14.14
N ARG A 185 21.11 4.50 -13.51
CA ARG A 185 19.90 4.11 -12.76
C ARG A 185 18.74 5.09 -12.93
N GLY A 186 18.60 5.63 -14.12
CA GLY A 186 17.61 6.66 -14.42
C GLY A 186 16.18 6.24 -14.07
N PHE A 187 15.76 5.04 -14.44
CA PHE A 187 14.44 4.54 -14.12
C PHE A 187 14.19 4.43 -12.62
N ASP A 188 15.17 3.99 -11.85
CA ASP A 188 15.04 3.85 -10.40
C ASP A 188 14.74 5.19 -9.74
N TYR A 189 15.48 6.24 -10.13
CA TYR A 189 15.34 7.57 -9.53
C TYR A 189 14.08 8.31 -9.99
N ALA A 190 13.71 8.18 -11.26
CA ALA A 190 12.56 8.89 -11.79
C ALA A 190 11.23 8.23 -11.47
N TYR A 191 11.20 6.90 -11.34
CA TYR A 191 9.96 6.13 -11.27
C TYR A 191 9.88 5.17 -10.08
N LEU A 192 10.87 4.27 -9.93
CA LEU A 192 10.79 3.17 -8.97
C LEU A 192 10.78 3.68 -7.52
N PHE A 193 11.74 4.53 -7.14
CA PHE A 193 11.83 5.03 -5.78
C PHE A 193 10.66 5.93 -5.40
N PRO A 194 10.23 6.91 -6.22
CA PRO A 194 9.03 7.69 -5.95
C PRO A 194 7.77 6.83 -5.82
N GLY A 195 7.65 5.81 -6.68
CA GLY A 195 6.52 4.87 -6.62
C GLY A 195 6.49 4.10 -5.32
N MET A 196 7.62 3.49 -4.96
CA MET A 196 7.73 2.73 -3.71
C MET A 196 7.54 3.59 -2.46
N ASN A 197 7.95 4.86 -2.48
CA ASN A 197 7.67 5.76 -1.36
C ASN A 197 6.16 5.90 -1.09
N LYS A 198 5.34 6.04 -2.14
CA LYS A 198 3.88 6.10 -2.00
C LYS A 198 3.32 4.79 -1.40
N VAL A 199 3.83 3.64 -1.85
CA VAL A 199 3.46 2.33 -1.32
C VAL A 199 3.80 2.23 0.17
N LEU A 200 5.02 2.62 0.55
CA LEU A 200 5.48 2.59 1.93
C LEU A 200 4.71 3.56 2.83
N GLN A 201 4.37 4.74 2.33
CA GLN A 201 3.53 5.71 3.05
C GLN A 201 2.13 5.14 3.30
N ALA A 202 1.50 4.54 2.28
CA ALA A 202 0.17 3.94 2.42
C ALA A 202 0.18 2.75 3.40
N GLY A 203 1.15 1.83 3.28
CA GLY A 203 1.29 0.69 4.19
C GLY A 203 1.64 1.09 5.63
N GLY A 204 2.47 2.13 5.79
CA GLY A 204 2.86 2.66 7.11
C GLY A 204 1.72 3.35 7.88
N ARG A 205 0.51 3.45 7.30
CA ARG A 205 -0.67 3.96 7.98
C ARG A 205 -1.33 2.94 8.91
N VAL A 206 -1.07 1.65 8.71
CA VAL A 206 -1.75 0.56 9.42
C VAL A 206 -1.20 0.33 10.82
N ILE A 207 0.12 0.40 10.99
CA ILE A 207 0.80 0.17 12.28
C ILE A 207 1.50 1.45 12.71
N ARG A 208 1.04 2.08 13.78
CA ARG A 208 1.55 3.36 14.32
C ARG A 208 1.88 3.30 15.81
N SER A 209 1.37 2.28 16.50
CA SER A 209 1.64 2.01 17.90
C SER A 209 1.94 0.52 18.11
N GLU A 210 2.44 0.18 19.30
CA GLU A 210 2.71 -1.21 19.68
C GLU A 210 1.42 -2.04 19.79
N ALA A 211 0.29 -1.40 20.04
CA ALA A 211 -1.01 -2.05 20.18
C ALA A 211 -1.73 -2.26 18.83
N ASP A 212 -1.29 -1.59 17.75
CA ASP A 212 -1.94 -1.70 16.46
C ASP A 212 -1.71 -3.09 15.85
N LYS A 213 -2.76 -3.71 15.35
CA LYS A 213 -2.72 -4.98 14.62
C LYS A 213 -3.39 -4.81 13.26
N GLY A 214 -2.72 -5.24 12.18
CA GLY A 214 -3.28 -4.99 10.85
C GLY A 214 -2.63 -5.73 9.69
N VAL A 215 -3.27 -5.58 8.53
CA VAL A 215 -2.94 -6.27 7.29
C VAL A 215 -2.47 -5.29 6.23
N ILE A 216 -1.36 -5.60 5.55
CA ILE A 216 -0.85 -4.85 4.40
C ILE A 216 -0.77 -5.81 3.22
N ALA A 217 -1.65 -5.64 2.24
CA ALA A 217 -1.70 -6.44 1.03
C ALA A 217 -1.08 -5.68 -0.14
N LEU A 218 -0.02 -6.22 -0.72
CA LEU A 218 0.71 -5.66 -1.87
C LEU A 218 0.27 -6.38 -3.14
N MET A 219 -0.67 -5.79 -3.88
CA MET A 219 -1.36 -6.41 -4.98
C MET A 219 -0.80 -5.96 -6.33
N ASP A 220 0.35 -6.49 -6.68
CA ASP A 220 0.95 -6.42 -8.01
C ASP A 220 2.08 -7.44 -8.12
N GLU A 221 2.17 -8.16 -9.25
CA GLU A 221 3.21 -9.17 -9.50
C GLU A 221 4.63 -8.65 -9.29
N ARG A 222 4.86 -7.34 -9.58
CA ARG A 222 6.17 -6.70 -9.47
C ARG A 222 6.71 -6.65 -8.05
N PHE A 223 5.87 -6.72 -7.02
CA PHE A 223 6.32 -6.81 -5.64
C PHE A 223 7.07 -8.12 -5.35
N ASN A 224 6.97 -9.12 -6.23
CA ASN A 224 7.73 -10.36 -6.14
C ASN A 224 9.10 -10.29 -6.85
N TYR A 225 9.41 -9.18 -7.54
CA TYR A 225 10.72 -9.00 -8.16
C TYR A 225 11.73 -8.47 -7.13
N SER A 226 12.96 -9.00 -7.17
CA SER A 226 14.03 -8.59 -6.25
C SER A 226 14.32 -7.09 -6.29
N SER A 227 14.09 -6.43 -7.45
CA SER A 227 14.23 -4.98 -7.60
C SER A 227 13.25 -4.17 -6.73
N TYR A 228 12.08 -4.71 -6.43
CA TYR A 228 11.10 -4.10 -5.53
C TYR A 228 11.30 -4.54 -4.09
N GLN A 229 11.53 -5.84 -3.85
CA GLN A 229 11.68 -6.38 -2.49
C GLN A 229 12.85 -5.76 -1.72
N ARG A 230 13.96 -5.43 -2.39
CA ARG A 230 15.10 -4.72 -1.77
C ARG A 230 14.77 -3.30 -1.29
N LEU A 231 13.60 -2.76 -1.67
CA LEU A 231 13.09 -1.47 -1.22
C LEU A 231 12.13 -1.59 -0.04
N PHE A 232 11.76 -2.81 0.33
CA PHE A 232 10.94 -3.03 1.52
C PHE A 232 11.74 -2.65 2.76
N PRO A 233 11.13 -1.94 3.70
CA PRO A 233 11.77 -1.66 4.97
C PRO A 233 11.97 -2.96 5.75
N ARG A 234 12.93 -2.98 6.65
CA ARG A 234 13.27 -4.19 7.42
C ARG A 234 12.11 -4.73 8.23
N GLU A 235 11.31 -3.82 8.75
CA GLU A 235 10.10 -4.15 9.50
C GLU A 235 9.03 -4.84 8.66
N TRP A 236 9.11 -4.80 7.33
CA TRP A 236 8.21 -5.57 6.47
C TRP A 236 8.67 -7.02 6.26
N ILE A 237 9.80 -7.38 6.80
CA ILE A 237 10.34 -8.75 6.74
C ILE A 237 10.11 -9.43 8.09
N PRO A 238 9.56 -10.68 8.12
CA PRO A 238 9.16 -11.48 6.96
C PRO A 238 7.79 -11.04 6.38
N PHE A 239 7.68 -11.03 5.06
CA PHE A 239 6.40 -10.96 4.37
C PHE A 239 6.08 -12.32 3.73
N GLN A 240 4.81 -12.54 3.39
CA GLN A 240 4.35 -13.78 2.80
C GLN A 240 4.01 -13.57 1.31
N LYS A 241 4.11 -14.61 0.49
CA LYS A 241 3.51 -14.64 -0.84
C LYS A 241 2.26 -15.50 -0.76
N LEU A 242 1.09 -14.91 -1.02
CA LEU A 242 -0.20 -15.59 -0.92
C LEU A 242 -0.88 -15.67 -2.29
N SER A 243 -1.60 -16.77 -2.49
CA SER A 243 -2.49 -16.97 -3.64
C SER A 243 -3.95 -16.70 -3.26
N ARG A 244 -4.84 -16.63 -4.26
CA ARG A 244 -6.28 -16.51 -4.03
C ARG A 244 -6.86 -17.61 -3.15
N ASP A 245 -6.30 -18.82 -3.23
CA ASP A 245 -6.78 -19.96 -2.45
C ASP A 245 -6.27 -19.94 -1.01
N SER A 246 -5.13 -19.30 -0.76
CA SER A 246 -4.50 -19.29 0.56
C SER A 246 -4.78 -18.02 1.37
N VAL A 247 -5.15 -16.90 0.72
CA VAL A 247 -5.28 -15.60 1.40
C VAL A 247 -6.29 -15.62 2.52
N GLU A 248 -7.48 -16.18 2.30
CA GLU A 248 -8.56 -16.18 3.28
C GLU A 248 -8.15 -16.93 4.56
N LYS A 249 -7.62 -18.13 4.42
CA LYS A 249 -7.12 -18.92 5.55
C LYS A 249 -5.99 -18.21 6.33
N ASN A 250 -5.07 -17.53 5.64
CA ASN A 250 -3.98 -16.81 6.31
C ASN A 250 -4.47 -15.55 7.03
N ILE A 251 -5.46 -14.84 6.48
CA ILE A 251 -6.11 -13.70 7.13
C ILE A 251 -6.86 -14.15 8.38
N GLU A 252 -7.67 -15.20 8.29
CA GLU A 252 -8.41 -15.76 9.45
C GLU A 252 -7.44 -16.19 10.54
N LYS A 253 -6.39 -16.93 10.19
CA LYS A 253 -5.35 -17.34 11.12
C LYS A 253 -4.72 -16.14 11.82
N PHE A 254 -4.33 -15.11 11.10
CA PHE A 254 -3.73 -13.89 11.64
C PHE A 254 -4.62 -13.19 12.66
N TRP A 255 -5.94 -13.12 12.39
CA TRP A 255 -6.87 -12.44 13.30
C TRP A 255 -7.28 -13.28 14.51
N THR A 256 -7.24 -14.64 14.39
CA THR A 256 -7.62 -15.56 15.47
C THR A 256 -6.44 -15.89 16.41
N GLU A 257 -5.20 -15.82 15.93
CA GLU A 257 -4.02 -15.99 16.79
C GLU A 257 -3.93 -14.83 17.78
N GLN A 258 -4.25 -15.13 19.03
CA GLN A 258 -4.01 -14.21 20.14
C GLN A 258 -2.52 -14.15 20.41
N ILE A 259 -2.00 -12.94 20.54
CA ILE A 259 -0.64 -12.71 21.02
C ILE A 259 -0.67 -13.04 22.52
N ASN A 260 -0.02 -14.15 22.88
CA ASN A 260 0.22 -14.52 24.27
C ASN A 260 1.32 -13.61 24.86
#